data_884fc9e8cf80be28aa01069bbc7b2eab
#
_entry.id   884fc9e8cf80be28aa01069bbc7b2eab
#
_cell.length_a   1.000
_cell.length_b   1.000
_cell.length_c   1.000
_cell.angle_alpha   90.00
_cell.angle_beta   90.00
_cell.angle_gamma   90.00
#
_symmetry.space_group_name_H-M   'P 1'
#
loop_
_entity.id
_entity.type
_entity.pdbx_description
1 polymer ?
#
loop_
_entity_poly.entity_id
_entity_poly.type
_entity_poly.pdbx_seq_one_letter_code
_entity_poly.pdbx_strand_id
1 'polypeptide(L)'
;PGDHVAATGILRLEQQGSDQDKSAVFDVYMDGVSVVIDEEDFEDMEITDADKEAIYELSNNPDIYEKMVASVAPSIYGYDEEKLSMILQLFSGVTKHLPDGSRIRGDLHMLLIGDPGTGKSQLLSYIKNVAPRSVYTSGKGSSSAGLTAAAVRDDFGDGQQWSLEAGAL
;
A
#
# COMPACT_ATOMS: atom_id res chain seq x y z
N PRO A 1 -6.81 -4.33 -4.26
CA PRO A 1 -6.51 -3.68 -2.99
C PRO A 1 -5.34 -2.72 -3.14
N GLY A 2 -5.45 -1.49 -2.60
CA GLY A 2 -4.41 -0.45 -2.69
C GLY A 2 -4.60 0.58 -3.79
N ASP A 3 -5.59 0.43 -4.66
CA ASP A 3 -5.86 1.40 -5.72
C ASP A 3 -6.57 2.64 -5.15
N HIS A 4 -6.22 3.81 -5.66
CA HIS A 4 -6.93 5.05 -5.35
C HIS A 4 -8.16 5.17 -6.26
N VAL A 5 -9.31 5.36 -5.65
CA VAL A 5 -10.57 5.44 -6.39
C VAL A 5 -11.35 6.70 -6.02
N ALA A 6 -11.95 7.32 -7.01
CA ALA A 6 -12.94 8.38 -6.81
C ALA A 6 -14.34 7.76 -6.85
N ALA A 7 -15.00 7.71 -5.70
CA ALA A 7 -16.38 7.22 -5.61
C ALA A 7 -17.35 8.39 -5.61
N THR A 8 -18.34 8.35 -6.50
CA THR A 8 -19.43 9.32 -6.55
C THR A 8 -20.72 8.64 -6.10
N GLY A 9 -21.43 9.26 -5.16
CA GLY A 9 -22.64 8.67 -4.62
C GLY A 9 -23.48 9.66 -3.82
N ILE A 10 -24.58 9.16 -3.28
CA ILE A 10 -25.53 9.91 -2.47
C ILE A 10 -25.27 9.55 -1.00
N LEU A 11 -24.95 10.55 -0.18
CA LEU A 11 -24.84 10.35 1.26
C LEU A 11 -26.20 10.08 1.86
N ARG A 12 -26.27 9.01 2.65
CA ARG A 12 -27.45 8.60 3.40
C ARG A 12 -27.13 8.44 4.86
N LEU A 13 -28.15 8.56 5.67
CA LEU A 13 -28.10 8.34 7.11
C LEU A 13 -28.90 7.11 7.45
N GLU A 14 -28.34 6.23 8.24
CA GLU A 14 -29.00 5.06 8.79
C GLU A 14 -28.98 5.13 10.30
N GLN A 15 -30.16 4.96 10.93
CA GLN A 15 -30.27 5.02 12.36
C GLN A 15 -29.90 3.67 12.98
N GLN A 16 -28.92 3.68 13.89
CA GLN A 16 -28.55 2.46 14.61
C GLN A 16 -29.67 2.00 15.57
N GLY A 17 -29.96 0.71 15.59
CA GLY A 17 -30.88 0.09 16.50
C GLY A 17 -31.94 -0.80 15.81
N SER A 18 -32.63 -1.59 16.60
CA SER A 18 -33.79 -2.35 16.12
C SER A 18 -35.04 -1.47 16.07
N ASP A 19 -36.05 -1.87 15.32
CA ASP A 19 -37.32 -1.14 15.20
C ASP A 19 -38.00 -0.80 16.56
N GLN A 20 -37.61 -1.48 17.63
CA GLN A 20 -38.16 -1.28 19.00
C GLN A 20 -37.26 -0.40 19.87
N ASP A 21 -35.95 -0.26 19.57
CA ASP A 21 -35.00 0.56 20.34
C ASP A 21 -34.14 1.38 19.38
N LYS A 22 -34.69 2.50 18.91
CA LYS A 22 -33.98 3.43 18.03
C LYS A 22 -32.94 4.22 18.82
N SER A 23 -31.66 4.02 18.47
CA SER A 23 -30.57 4.82 19.00
C SER A 23 -30.61 6.25 18.47
N ALA A 24 -30.11 7.22 19.25
CA ALA A 24 -29.89 8.58 18.76
C ALA A 24 -28.62 8.69 17.86
N VAL A 25 -27.93 7.59 17.62
CA VAL A 25 -26.72 7.53 16.79
C VAL A 25 -27.10 7.15 15.37
N PHE A 26 -26.56 7.89 14.41
CA PHE A 26 -26.75 7.65 12.98
C PHE A 26 -25.40 7.29 12.35
N ASP A 27 -25.38 6.28 11.53
CA ASP A 27 -24.28 5.96 10.63
C ASP A 27 -24.45 6.72 9.31
N VAL A 28 -23.34 7.20 8.79
CA VAL A 28 -23.32 7.85 7.47
C VAL A 28 -22.70 6.88 6.48
N TYR A 29 -23.43 6.55 5.46
CA TYR A 29 -22.92 5.75 4.36
C TYR A 29 -23.19 6.43 3.01
N MET A 30 -22.47 6.02 1.99
CA MET A 30 -22.62 6.52 0.64
C MET A 30 -23.19 5.42 -0.25
N ASP A 31 -24.35 5.71 -0.82
CA ASP A 31 -24.97 4.89 -1.86
C ASP A 31 -24.24 5.20 -3.19
N GLY A 32 -23.31 4.32 -3.57
CA GLY A 32 -22.39 4.54 -4.68
C GLY A 32 -23.09 4.45 -6.03
N VAL A 33 -22.95 5.48 -6.84
CA VAL A 33 -23.47 5.53 -8.23
C VAL A 33 -22.37 5.16 -9.22
N SER A 34 -21.15 5.62 -9.00
CA SER A 34 -20.01 5.29 -9.84
C SER A 34 -18.71 5.24 -9.03
N VAL A 35 -17.80 4.39 -9.45
CA VAL A 35 -16.43 4.30 -8.95
C VAL A 35 -15.51 4.41 -10.13
N VAL A 36 -14.58 5.37 -10.09
CA VAL A 36 -13.56 5.59 -11.11
C VAL A 36 -12.21 5.40 -10.46
N ILE A 37 -11.31 4.68 -11.08
CA ILE A 37 -9.93 4.57 -10.65
C ILE A 37 -9.27 5.92 -10.92
N ASP A 38 -8.72 6.57 -9.88
CA ASP A 38 -8.19 7.94 -9.91
C ASP A 38 -6.66 7.96 -10.11
N GLU A 39 -6.03 6.81 -10.23
CA GLU A 39 -4.61 6.71 -10.54
C GLU A 39 -4.41 6.36 -12.01
N GLU A 40 -3.51 7.11 -12.63
CA GLU A 40 -2.78 6.60 -13.80
C GLU A 40 -2.05 5.34 -13.32
N ASP A 41 -2.57 4.19 -13.69
CA ASP A 41 -1.91 2.92 -13.38
C ASP A 41 -0.49 3.01 -13.92
N PHE A 42 0.51 2.77 -13.06
CA PHE A 42 1.90 2.65 -13.50
C PHE A 42 2.05 1.60 -14.61
N GLU A 43 1.06 0.71 -14.75
CA GLU A 43 0.97 -0.27 -15.84
C GLU A 43 0.59 0.38 -17.19
N ASP A 44 -0.12 1.52 -17.16
CA ASP A 44 -0.51 2.29 -18.35
C ASP A 44 0.52 3.38 -18.70
N MET A 45 1.57 3.54 -17.90
CA MET A 45 2.63 4.51 -18.17
C MET A 45 3.43 4.05 -19.38
N GLU A 46 3.22 4.68 -20.53
CA GLU A 46 4.01 4.44 -21.73
C GLU A 46 5.44 4.92 -21.50
N ILE A 47 6.36 3.96 -21.29
CA ILE A 47 7.79 4.26 -21.23
C ILE A 47 8.25 4.64 -22.64
N THR A 48 8.49 5.92 -22.85
CA THR A 48 8.98 6.45 -24.13
C THR A 48 10.41 6.01 -24.42
N ASP A 49 10.84 6.11 -25.66
CA ASP A 49 12.22 5.77 -26.01
C ASP A 49 13.22 6.76 -25.36
N ALA A 50 12.82 7.99 -25.12
CA ALA A 50 13.61 8.95 -24.38
C ALA A 50 13.79 8.53 -22.91
N ASP A 51 12.77 7.97 -22.26
CA ASP A 51 12.87 7.45 -20.91
C ASP A 51 13.80 6.24 -20.83
N LYS A 52 13.77 5.37 -21.84
CA LYS A 52 14.70 4.23 -21.93
C LYS A 52 16.15 4.71 -22.05
N GLU A 53 16.42 5.70 -22.88
CA GLU A 53 17.77 6.28 -23.03
C GLU A 53 18.23 6.89 -21.70
N ALA A 54 17.37 7.63 -21.00
CA ALA A 54 17.68 8.22 -19.69
C ALA A 54 17.96 7.14 -18.63
N ILE A 55 17.20 6.04 -18.63
CA ILE A 55 17.43 4.90 -17.72
C ILE A 55 18.78 4.24 -18.04
N TYR A 56 19.10 4.05 -19.30
CA TYR A 56 20.40 3.49 -19.71
C TYR A 56 21.56 4.41 -19.29
N GLU A 57 21.43 5.70 -19.48
CA GLU A 57 22.46 6.65 -19.04
C GLU A 57 22.65 6.61 -17.53
N LEU A 58 21.55 6.61 -16.75
CA LEU A 58 21.61 6.48 -15.29
C LEU A 58 22.23 5.16 -14.86
N SER A 59 21.90 4.05 -15.51
CA SER A 59 22.40 2.72 -15.13
C SER A 59 23.92 2.57 -15.34
N ASN A 60 24.48 3.31 -16.27
CA ASN A 60 25.92 3.33 -16.54
C ASN A 60 26.70 4.30 -15.64
N ASN A 61 26.00 5.06 -14.77
CA ASN A 61 26.65 5.99 -13.89
C ASN A 61 27.25 5.25 -12.68
N PRO A 62 28.58 5.37 -12.42
CA PRO A 62 29.21 4.68 -11.29
C PRO A 62 28.65 5.12 -9.94
N ASP A 63 28.15 6.36 -9.83
CA ASP A 63 27.63 6.94 -8.60
C ASP A 63 26.10 6.78 -8.47
N ILE A 64 25.50 5.85 -9.21
CA ILE A 64 24.05 5.70 -9.26
C ILE A 64 23.44 5.43 -7.88
N TYR A 65 24.09 4.58 -7.06
CA TYR A 65 23.61 4.26 -5.73
C TYR A 65 23.62 5.47 -4.80
N GLU A 66 24.67 6.28 -4.85
CA GLU A 66 24.77 7.50 -4.05
C GLU A 66 23.69 8.52 -4.45
N LYS A 67 23.43 8.67 -5.74
CA LYS A 67 22.37 9.54 -6.26
C LYS A 67 20.98 9.06 -5.86
N MET A 68 20.73 7.76 -5.92
CA MET A 68 19.47 7.17 -5.50
C MET A 68 19.26 7.36 -3.99
N VAL A 69 20.28 7.10 -3.17
CA VAL A 69 20.23 7.33 -1.71
C VAL A 69 19.94 8.78 -1.39
N ALA A 70 20.60 9.72 -2.08
CA ALA A 70 20.37 11.15 -1.89
C ALA A 70 18.95 11.59 -2.29
N SER A 71 18.31 10.89 -3.21
CA SER A 71 16.94 11.18 -3.65
C SER A 71 15.87 10.65 -2.69
N VAL A 72 16.18 9.61 -1.91
CA VAL A 72 15.25 9.03 -0.93
C VAL A 72 15.15 9.92 0.29
N ALA A 73 13.94 10.36 0.61
CA ALA A 73 13.63 11.18 1.79
C ALA A 73 14.68 12.29 2.02
N PRO A 74 14.84 13.26 1.11
CA PRO A 74 15.90 14.27 1.17
C PRO A 74 15.81 15.15 2.42
N SER A 75 14.64 15.22 3.06
CA SER A 75 14.44 15.92 4.33
C SER A 75 15.09 15.23 5.54
N ILE A 76 15.51 13.97 5.39
CA ILE A 76 16.17 13.19 6.43
C ILE A 76 17.65 13.11 6.09
N TYR A 77 18.48 13.71 6.92
CA TYR A 77 19.94 13.67 6.76
C TYR A 77 20.53 12.35 7.28
N GLY A 78 21.48 11.79 6.53
CA GLY A 78 22.10 10.50 6.86
C GLY A 78 21.20 9.30 6.57
N TYR A 79 21.42 8.22 7.29
CA TYR A 79 20.73 6.94 7.11
C TYR A 79 20.96 6.33 5.73
N ASP A 80 22.17 6.47 5.21
CA ASP A 80 22.50 6.09 3.83
C ASP A 80 22.33 4.58 3.61
N GLU A 81 22.69 3.77 4.62
CA GLU A 81 22.54 2.31 4.58
C GLU A 81 21.07 1.89 4.62
N GLU A 82 20.27 2.53 5.47
CA GLU A 82 18.83 2.28 5.57
C GLU A 82 18.12 2.70 4.27
N LYS A 83 18.47 3.86 3.73
CA LYS A 83 17.93 4.35 2.45
C LYS A 83 18.30 3.42 1.30
N LEU A 84 19.56 2.99 1.23
CA LEU A 84 20.00 2.02 0.24
C LEU A 84 19.24 0.70 0.37
N SER A 85 19.04 0.23 1.59
CA SER A 85 18.28 -1.00 1.85
C SER A 85 16.84 -0.89 1.38
N MET A 86 16.20 0.27 1.55
CA MET A 86 14.85 0.53 1.05
C MET A 86 14.78 0.54 -0.48
N ILE A 87 15.79 1.13 -1.13
CA ILE A 87 15.91 1.09 -2.60
C ILE A 87 16.01 -0.35 -3.08
N LEU A 88 16.89 -1.15 -2.47
CA LEU A 88 17.05 -2.55 -2.82
C LEU A 88 15.77 -3.36 -2.57
N GLN A 89 15.00 -3.01 -1.53
CA GLN A 89 13.70 -3.62 -1.29
C GLN A 89 12.69 -3.30 -2.41
N LEU A 90 12.64 -2.07 -2.90
CA LEU A 90 11.75 -1.67 -3.99
C LEU A 90 12.07 -2.42 -5.30
N PHE A 91 13.35 -2.59 -5.60
CA PHE A 91 13.78 -3.40 -6.77
C PHE A 91 13.55 -4.89 -6.55
N SER A 92 13.58 -5.34 -5.28
CA SER A 92 13.42 -6.75 -4.93
C SER A 92 14.44 -7.66 -5.64
N GLY A 93 14.21 -8.95 -5.60
CA GLY A 93 15.02 -9.97 -6.27
C GLY A 93 14.16 -10.81 -7.21
N VAL A 94 14.82 -11.64 -8.03
CA VAL A 94 14.15 -12.55 -8.94
C VAL A 94 13.83 -13.86 -8.24
N THR A 95 12.59 -14.30 -8.28
CA THR A 95 12.18 -15.62 -7.82
C THR A 95 12.88 -16.71 -8.64
N LYS A 96 13.51 -17.67 -7.97
CA LYS A 96 14.21 -18.79 -8.61
C LYS A 96 13.44 -20.08 -8.38
N HIS A 97 13.24 -20.83 -9.43
CA HIS A 97 12.72 -22.20 -9.40
C HIS A 97 13.87 -23.18 -9.57
N LEU A 98 14.04 -24.08 -8.61
CA LEU A 98 15.09 -25.07 -8.62
C LEU A 98 14.63 -26.36 -9.33
N PRO A 99 15.56 -27.17 -9.84
CA PRO A 99 15.21 -28.42 -10.56
C PRO A 99 14.49 -29.46 -9.68
N ASP A 100 14.64 -29.35 -8.35
CA ASP A 100 13.96 -30.20 -7.36
C ASP A 100 12.51 -29.81 -7.09
N GLY A 101 11.99 -28.77 -7.80
CA GLY A 101 10.65 -28.23 -7.63
C GLY A 101 10.51 -27.22 -6.50
N SER A 102 11.56 -26.94 -5.75
CA SER A 102 11.55 -25.91 -4.72
C SER A 102 11.59 -24.50 -5.31
N ARG A 103 11.07 -23.52 -4.56
CA ARG A 103 11.01 -22.11 -4.96
C ARG A 103 11.75 -21.27 -3.95
N ILE A 104 12.72 -20.48 -4.42
CA ILE A 104 13.34 -19.42 -3.63
C ILE A 104 12.64 -18.11 -4.00
N ARG A 105 12.02 -17.48 -3.02
CA ARG A 105 11.37 -16.17 -3.22
C ARG A 105 12.41 -15.08 -3.49
N GLY A 106 12.03 -14.10 -4.32
CA GLY A 106 12.82 -12.91 -4.59
C GLY A 106 12.49 -11.74 -3.66
N ASP A 107 11.36 -11.80 -2.96
CA ASP A 107 10.86 -10.70 -2.15
C ASP A 107 11.76 -10.40 -0.95
N LEU A 108 12.09 -9.12 -0.76
CA LEU A 108 12.88 -8.62 0.35
C LEU A 108 11.97 -7.97 1.39
N HIS A 109 12.11 -8.39 2.63
CA HIS A 109 11.41 -7.80 3.77
C HIS A 109 12.38 -7.06 4.66
N MET A 110 11.99 -5.88 5.13
CA MET A 110 12.80 -5.06 6.02
C MET A 110 12.08 -4.82 7.34
N LEU A 111 12.83 -4.88 8.42
CA LEU A 111 12.37 -4.52 9.75
C LEU A 111 13.24 -3.37 10.30
N LEU A 112 12.62 -2.22 10.55
CA LEU A 112 13.29 -1.07 11.15
C LEU A 112 13.08 -1.07 12.66
N ILE A 113 14.15 -1.21 13.43
CA ILE A 113 14.14 -1.18 14.89
C ILE A 113 15.02 -0.02 15.36
N GLY A 114 14.56 0.72 16.32
CA GLY A 114 15.32 1.84 16.90
C GLY A 114 14.44 2.70 17.80
N ASP A 115 15.07 3.68 18.44
CA ASP A 115 14.43 4.56 19.42
C ASP A 115 13.32 5.43 18.80
N PRO A 116 12.37 5.91 19.61
CA PRO A 116 11.39 6.90 19.16
C PRO A 116 12.08 8.17 18.65
N GLY A 117 11.51 8.79 17.62
CA GLY A 117 12.03 10.05 17.08
C GLY A 117 13.18 9.92 16.07
N THR A 118 13.64 8.71 15.73
CA THR A 118 14.73 8.49 14.77
C THR A 118 14.31 8.54 13.29
N GLY A 119 13.10 8.99 12.96
CA GLY A 119 12.65 9.18 11.59
C GLY A 119 12.14 7.93 10.87
N LYS A 120 12.04 6.76 11.53
CA LYS A 120 11.59 5.50 10.92
C LYS A 120 10.24 5.63 10.18
N SER A 121 9.25 6.22 10.85
CA SER A 121 7.92 6.40 10.26
C SER A 121 7.92 7.36 9.07
N GLN A 122 8.82 8.35 9.07
CA GLN A 122 8.99 9.28 7.95
C GLN A 122 9.60 8.58 6.73
N LEU A 123 10.61 7.72 6.95
CA LEU A 123 11.17 6.89 5.89
C LEU A 123 10.12 5.96 5.28
N LEU A 124 9.33 5.27 6.11
CA LEU A 124 8.25 4.40 5.66
C LEU A 124 7.18 5.20 4.88
N SER A 125 6.81 6.39 5.36
CA SER A 125 5.85 7.24 4.68
C SER A 125 6.36 7.71 3.32
N TYR A 126 7.66 7.99 3.20
CA TYR A 126 8.27 8.33 1.92
C TYR A 126 8.22 7.16 0.93
N ILE A 127 8.62 5.97 1.37
CA ILE A 127 8.59 4.77 0.53
C ILE A 127 7.17 4.43 0.08
N LYS A 128 6.18 4.59 0.95
CA LYS A 128 4.77 4.45 0.58
C LYS A 128 4.40 5.32 -0.63
N ASN A 129 4.89 6.56 -0.67
CA ASN A 129 4.56 7.48 -1.75
C ASN A 129 5.34 7.21 -3.06
N VAL A 130 6.48 6.52 -2.97
CA VAL A 130 7.32 6.17 -4.13
C VAL A 130 6.94 4.81 -4.71
N ALA A 131 6.49 3.89 -3.86
CA ALA A 131 6.13 2.54 -4.31
C ALA A 131 4.87 2.58 -5.21
N PRO A 132 4.90 1.94 -6.38
CA PRO A 132 3.79 1.95 -7.33
C PRO A 132 2.47 1.45 -6.73
N ARG A 133 2.55 0.41 -5.91
CA ARG A 133 1.42 -0.13 -5.14
C ARG A 133 1.85 -0.33 -3.70
N SER A 134 1.21 0.37 -2.79
CA SER A 134 1.57 0.27 -1.38
C SER A 134 0.34 0.38 -0.48
N VAL A 135 0.28 -0.46 0.53
CA VAL A 135 -0.72 -0.37 1.59
C VAL A 135 -0.03 0.00 2.90
N TYR A 136 -0.46 1.10 3.49
CA TYR A 136 0.05 1.55 4.78
C TYR A 136 -0.94 1.21 5.88
N THR A 137 -0.52 0.37 6.83
CA THR A 137 -1.35 0.00 7.98
C THR A 137 -0.61 0.22 9.29
N SER A 138 -1.36 0.50 10.35
CA SER A 138 -0.77 0.66 11.68
C SER A 138 -1.08 -0.55 12.54
N GLY A 139 -0.06 -1.09 13.24
CA GLY A 139 -0.24 -2.25 14.11
C GLY A 139 -1.17 -2.04 15.31
N LYS A 140 -1.45 -0.78 15.68
CA LYS A 140 -2.42 -0.45 16.76
C LYS A 140 -3.89 -0.61 16.34
N GLY A 141 -4.18 -0.47 15.06
CA GLY A 141 -5.55 -0.54 14.52
C GLY A 141 -5.86 -1.83 13.77
N SER A 142 -4.84 -2.64 13.51
CA SER A 142 -5.01 -3.86 12.72
C SER A 142 -5.21 -5.06 13.63
N SER A 143 -6.39 -5.66 13.55
CA SER A 143 -6.57 -7.04 14.04
C SER A 143 -5.88 -8.02 13.08
N SER A 144 -5.59 -9.24 13.52
CA SER A 144 -5.07 -10.29 12.63
C SER A 144 -6.01 -10.54 11.42
N ALA A 145 -7.30 -10.41 11.63
CA ALA A 145 -8.31 -10.50 10.59
C ALA A 145 -8.24 -9.33 9.59
N GLY A 146 -8.02 -8.11 10.06
CA GLY A 146 -7.85 -6.92 9.19
C GLY A 146 -6.56 -6.92 8.38
N LEU A 147 -5.57 -7.73 8.73
CA LEU A 147 -4.35 -7.89 7.94
C LEU A 147 -4.50 -8.93 6.82
N THR A 148 -5.26 -9.98 7.02
CA THR A 148 -5.38 -11.09 6.06
C THR A 148 -6.73 -11.10 5.36
N ALA A 149 -7.75 -11.61 6.03
CA ALA A 149 -9.14 -11.60 5.57
C ALA A 149 -10.06 -11.75 6.78
N ALA A 150 -11.18 -11.07 6.77
CA ALA A 150 -12.23 -11.18 7.78
C ALA A 150 -13.52 -11.66 7.13
N ALA A 151 -14.17 -12.65 7.74
CA ALA A 151 -15.57 -12.93 7.45
C ALA A 151 -16.40 -11.94 8.25
N VAL A 152 -16.97 -10.96 7.59
CA VAL A 152 -17.85 -9.96 8.17
C VAL A 152 -19.29 -10.33 7.86
N ARG A 153 -20.13 -10.17 8.86
CA ARG A 153 -21.56 -10.36 8.67
C ARG A 153 -22.13 -9.09 8.10
N ASP A 154 -22.62 -9.18 6.90
CA ASP A 154 -23.27 -8.07 6.24
C ASP A 154 -24.75 -8.07 6.66
N ASP A 155 -25.13 -7.04 7.41
CA ASP A 155 -26.52 -6.85 7.84
C ASP A 155 -27.30 -5.97 6.84
N PHE A 156 -26.71 -5.72 5.64
CA PHE A 156 -27.34 -4.97 4.58
C PHE A 156 -28.35 -5.83 3.83
N GLY A 157 -29.63 -5.50 3.96
CA GLY A 157 -30.75 -6.15 3.26
C GLY A 157 -31.41 -7.30 4.04
N ASP A 158 -32.45 -7.88 3.46
CA ASP A 158 -33.33 -8.93 4.06
C ASP A 158 -32.66 -10.29 4.31
N GLY A 159 -31.33 -10.39 4.22
CA GLY A 159 -30.62 -11.65 4.41
C GLY A 159 -29.29 -11.45 5.11
N GLN A 160 -29.12 -12.13 6.25
CA GLN A 160 -27.82 -12.26 6.92
C GLN A 160 -26.85 -13.02 6.01
N GLN A 161 -26.05 -12.28 5.25
CA GLN A 161 -25.06 -12.88 4.35
C GLN A 161 -23.65 -12.63 4.93
N TRP A 162 -22.82 -13.68 4.88
CA TRP A 162 -21.41 -13.55 5.22
C TRP A 162 -20.65 -13.05 3.99
N SER A 163 -19.98 -11.92 4.12
CA SER A 163 -19.05 -11.41 3.11
C SER A 163 -17.60 -11.61 3.59
N LEU A 164 -16.72 -11.89 2.64
CA LEU A 164 -15.30 -11.99 2.91
C LEU A 164 -14.66 -10.64 2.56
N GLU A 165 -14.19 -9.93 3.56
CA GLU A 165 -13.39 -8.72 3.35
C GLU A 165 -11.91 -9.08 3.27
N ALA A 166 -11.25 -8.66 2.19
CA ALA A 166 -9.81 -8.79 2.04
C ALA A 166 -9.10 -7.77 2.95
N GLY A 167 -8.06 -8.24 3.66
CA GLY A 167 -7.22 -7.38 4.47
C GLY A 167 -6.13 -6.66 3.67
N ALA A 168 -5.12 -6.14 4.38
CA ALA A 168 -4.02 -5.37 3.82
C ALA A 168 -2.92 -6.23 3.14
N LEU A 169 -2.95 -7.55 3.28
CA LEU A 169 -1.97 -8.51 2.71
C LEU A 169 -2.54 -9.23 1.50
#